data_193a6e0327e16278dc1d17c503444de2
#
_entry.id   193a6e0327e16278dc1d17c503444de2
#
_cell.length_a   1.000
_cell.length_b   1.000
_cell.length_c   1.000
_cell.angle_alpha   90.00
_cell.angle_beta   90.00
_cell.angle_gamma   90.00
#
_symmetry.space_group_name_H-M   'P 1'
#
loop_
_entity.id
_entity.type
_entity.pdbx_description
1 polymer ?
#
loop_
_entity_poly.entity_id
_entity_poly.type
_entity_poly.pdbx_seq_one_letter_code
_entity_poly.pdbx_strand_id
1 'polypeptide(L)'
;MATAPMRWIILDTETTGLDPAQGHRIVEIGAVEVLNRGVTDNHYHTYLNPDRESDPGALGVHGLTTDFLSDKPRFKDQADDFLKFIEGAELIIHNAPFDLKFLNAELAKVGREPVTEFCTGVTDSLVHAKTLHPGKRNSLDALCERYGVSNAHRALHGALLDSRLLAEVWLAMTRGQDSLMIETYDVPETESAEARGHQQDALGLPVILPSTEDLLAHEEYLATLDQSVKGSCLWRQFEPGQA
;
A
#
# COMPACT_ATOMS: atom_id res chain seq x y z
N MET A 1 8.82 17.92 -15.60
CA MET A 1 9.46 17.84 -14.28
C MET A 1 9.36 16.39 -13.82
N ALA A 2 10.45 15.74 -13.40
CA ALA A 2 10.35 14.39 -12.85
C ALA A 2 9.54 14.48 -11.54
N THR A 3 8.46 13.71 -11.43
CA THR A 3 7.73 13.56 -10.15
C THR A 3 8.68 12.96 -9.13
N ALA A 4 8.69 13.51 -7.91
CA ALA A 4 9.48 12.92 -6.83
C ALA A 4 9.06 11.46 -6.65
N PRO A 5 10.00 10.54 -6.37
CA PRO A 5 9.68 9.15 -6.17
C PRO A 5 8.70 9.02 -4.99
N MET A 6 7.65 8.22 -5.18
CA MET A 6 6.69 7.92 -4.12
C MET A 6 7.39 7.11 -3.03
N ARG A 7 7.49 7.68 -1.83
CA ARG A 7 8.14 7.07 -0.67
C ARG A 7 7.14 6.94 0.47
N TRP A 8 6.83 5.72 0.84
CA TRP A 8 6.01 5.41 2.01
C TRP A 8 6.88 4.81 3.11
N ILE A 9 6.57 5.14 4.34
CA ILE A 9 7.05 4.45 5.54
C ILE A 9 5.85 3.78 6.19
N ILE A 10 5.86 2.46 6.21
CA ILE A 10 4.85 1.65 6.89
C ILE A 10 5.31 1.48 8.32
N LEU A 11 4.51 1.92 9.29
CA LEU A 11 4.92 2.06 10.68
C LEU A 11 3.91 1.40 11.61
N ASP A 12 4.45 0.81 12.67
CA ASP A 12 3.71 0.25 13.80
C ASP A 12 4.48 0.46 15.10
N THR A 13 3.78 0.49 16.25
CA THR A 13 4.40 0.64 17.57
C THR A 13 3.80 -0.32 18.59
N GLU A 14 4.65 -0.86 19.49
CA GLU A 14 4.20 -1.53 20.70
C GLU A 14 4.33 -0.60 21.90
N THR A 15 3.40 -0.72 22.85
CA THR A 15 3.29 0.20 23.97
C THR A 15 3.04 -0.51 25.29
N THR A 16 3.35 0.15 26.42
CA THR A 16 3.07 -0.40 27.76
C THR A 16 1.58 -0.45 28.12
N GLY A 17 0.69 0.10 27.28
CA GLY A 17 -0.75 0.16 27.51
C GLY A 17 -1.44 1.08 26.51
N LEU A 18 -2.65 1.54 26.80
CA LEU A 18 -3.54 2.10 25.76
C LEU A 18 -3.51 3.64 25.66
N ASP A 19 -2.99 4.36 26.65
CA ASP A 19 -3.09 5.82 26.68
C ASP A 19 -1.85 6.50 27.27
N PRO A 20 -1.10 7.31 26.45
CA PRO A 20 0.05 8.05 26.95
C PRO A 20 -0.31 9.10 28.03
N ALA A 21 -1.55 9.57 28.10
CA ALA A 21 -2.01 10.47 29.14
C ALA A 21 -2.03 9.79 30.55
N GLN A 22 -2.10 8.46 30.58
CA GLN A 22 -1.96 7.66 31.80
C GLN A 22 -0.50 7.27 32.10
N GLY A 23 0.44 7.86 31.38
CA GLY A 23 1.87 7.61 31.51
C GLY A 23 2.38 6.40 30.77
N HIS A 24 1.56 5.76 29.91
CA HIS A 24 2.04 4.68 29.04
C HIS A 24 3.05 5.19 28.02
N ARG A 25 3.95 4.32 27.62
CA ARG A 25 5.13 4.62 26.81
C ARG A 25 5.27 3.64 25.65
N ILE A 26 5.99 4.04 24.61
CA ILE A 26 6.39 3.16 23.52
C ILE A 26 7.50 2.21 24.03
N VAL A 27 7.43 0.94 23.64
CA VAL A 27 8.43 -0.10 23.93
C VAL A 27 9.10 -0.66 22.68
N GLU A 28 8.47 -0.53 21.50
CA GLU A 28 9.04 -0.92 20.23
C GLU A 28 8.54 0.02 19.14
N ILE A 29 9.41 0.36 18.19
CA ILE A 29 9.06 1.04 16.94
C ILE A 29 9.58 0.19 15.80
N GLY A 30 8.69 -0.18 14.88
CA GLY A 30 9.03 -0.83 13.63
C GLY A 30 8.55 0.01 12.45
N ALA A 31 9.42 0.22 11.47
CA ALA A 31 9.06 0.97 10.27
C ALA A 31 9.79 0.43 9.05
N VAL A 32 9.09 0.22 7.95
CA VAL A 32 9.62 -0.33 6.69
C VAL A 32 9.42 0.66 5.56
N GLU A 33 10.43 0.82 4.74
CA GLU A 33 10.35 1.69 3.57
C GLU A 33 9.74 0.96 2.36
N VAL A 34 8.82 1.65 1.70
CA VAL A 34 8.28 1.26 0.39
C VAL A 34 8.57 2.40 -0.59
N LEU A 35 9.32 2.09 -1.63
CA LEU A 35 9.71 3.05 -2.67
C LEU A 35 9.12 2.61 -4.02
N ASN A 36 8.35 3.50 -4.66
CA ASN A 36 7.71 3.22 -5.95
C ASN A 36 6.95 1.87 -5.96
N ARG A 37 6.22 1.58 -4.88
CA ARG A 37 5.46 0.34 -4.64
C ARG A 37 6.32 -0.93 -4.49
N GLY A 38 7.61 -0.81 -4.25
CA GLY A 38 8.50 -1.91 -3.88
C GLY A 38 8.92 -1.80 -2.42
N VAL A 39 8.76 -2.87 -1.64
CA VAL A 39 9.34 -2.94 -0.29
C VAL A 39 10.85 -2.99 -0.44
N THR A 40 11.56 -2.08 0.25
CA THR A 40 13.02 -2.06 0.25
C THR A 40 13.59 -2.80 1.46
N ASP A 41 14.91 -3.00 1.49
CA ASP A 41 15.59 -3.55 2.67
C ASP A 41 15.80 -2.49 3.77
N ASN A 42 15.52 -1.20 3.45
CA ASN A 42 15.67 -0.10 4.38
C ASN A 42 14.53 -0.11 5.40
N HIS A 43 14.87 -0.19 6.68
CA HIS A 43 13.91 -0.22 7.77
C HIS A 43 14.50 0.44 9.02
N TYR A 44 13.61 0.92 9.88
CA TYR A 44 13.95 1.38 11.21
C TYR A 44 13.34 0.43 12.23
N HIS A 45 14.13 -0.03 13.19
CA HIS A 45 13.67 -0.90 14.25
C HIS A 45 14.42 -0.60 15.55
N THR A 46 13.68 -0.38 16.61
CA THR A 46 14.27 -0.20 17.95
C THR A 46 13.33 -0.67 19.05
N TYR A 47 13.90 -1.31 20.06
CA TYR A 47 13.26 -1.51 21.34
C TYR A 47 13.63 -0.35 22.27
N LEU A 48 12.69 0.02 23.14
CA LEU A 48 12.83 1.18 24.00
C LEU A 48 12.59 0.81 25.48
N ASN A 49 13.43 1.33 26.36
CA ASN A 49 13.18 1.27 27.78
C ASN A 49 12.13 2.32 28.16
N PRO A 50 10.93 1.90 28.60
CA PRO A 50 9.85 2.82 28.95
C PRO A 50 9.98 3.43 30.36
N ASP A 51 10.98 3.02 31.15
CA ASP A 51 11.14 3.33 32.59
C ASP A 51 9.88 2.98 33.42
N ARG A 52 9.11 1.97 33.02
CA ARG A 52 7.91 1.47 33.69
C ARG A 52 7.60 0.04 33.24
N GLU A 53 6.76 -0.64 33.99
CA GLU A 53 6.21 -1.93 33.59
C GLU A 53 5.08 -1.77 32.57
N SER A 54 4.93 -2.76 31.70
CA SER A 54 3.79 -2.88 30.80
C SER A 54 2.57 -3.42 31.54
N ASP A 55 1.39 -2.95 31.17
CA ASP A 55 0.14 -3.56 31.61
C ASP A 55 0.09 -5.04 31.20
N PRO A 56 -0.51 -5.92 32.01
CA PRO A 56 -0.58 -7.35 31.68
C PRO A 56 -1.22 -7.64 30.33
N GLY A 57 -2.19 -6.82 29.90
CA GLY A 57 -2.83 -6.93 28.58
C GLY A 57 -1.85 -6.62 27.44
N ALA A 58 -1.09 -5.55 27.54
CA ALA A 58 -0.08 -5.16 26.56
C ALA A 58 1.07 -6.20 26.51
N LEU A 59 1.57 -6.59 27.68
CA LEU A 59 2.60 -7.64 27.79
C LEU A 59 2.15 -8.96 27.15
N GLY A 60 0.89 -9.34 27.31
CA GLY A 60 0.32 -10.54 26.67
C GLY A 60 0.26 -10.45 25.14
N VAL A 61 0.22 -9.26 24.56
CA VAL A 61 0.19 -9.01 23.11
C VAL A 61 1.59 -9.07 22.53
N HIS A 62 2.53 -8.24 23.02
CA HIS A 62 3.87 -8.11 22.42
C HIS A 62 4.94 -8.96 23.09
N GLY A 63 4.75 -9.46 24.32
CA GLY A 63 5.68 -10.34 25.02
C GLY A 63 6.99 -9.70 25.51
N LEU A 64 7.16 -8.38 25.35
CA LEU A 64 8.39 -7.66 25.72
C LEU A 64 8.42 -7.43 27.24
N THR A 65 9.22 -8.21 27.96
CA THR A 65 9.32 -8.12 29.42
C THR A 65 10.11 -6.89 29.88
N THR A 66 9.85 -6.44 31.12
CA THR A 66 10.60 -5.33 31.72
C THR A 66 12.11 -5.62 31.78
N ASP A 67 12.49 -6.86 32.09
CA ASP A 67 13.89 -7.30 32.06
C ASP A 67 14.53 -7.12 30.69
N PHE A 68 13.86 -7.57 29.63
CA PHE A 68 14.34 -7.43 28.25
C PHE A 68 14.51 -5.96 27.86
N LEU A 69 13.62 -5.08 28.31
CA LEU A 69 13.62 -3.66 27.96
C LEU A 69 14.56 -2.82 28.82
N SER A 70 15.05 -3.35 29.94
CA SER A 70 15.82 -2.59 30.93
C SER A 70 17.13 -2.02 30.41
N ASP A 71 17.80 -2.72 29.49
CA ASP A 71 19.07 -2.34 28.85
C ASP A 71 18.91 -1.58 27.52
N LYS A 72 17.68 -1.35 27.07
CA LYS A 72 17.42 -0.68 25.79
C LYS A 72 17.52 0.85 25.91
N PRO A 73 17.80 1.56 24.81
CA PRO A 73 17.81 3.03 24.80
C PRO A 73 16.43 3.59 25.18
N ARG A 74 16.40 4.80 25.68
CA ARG A 74 15.15 5.54 25.85
C ARG A 74 14.73 6.21 24.55
N PHE A 75 13.46 6.57 24.42
CA PHE A 75 12.95 7.27 23.22
C PHE A 75 13.78 8.53 22.88
N LYS A 76 14.20 9.30 23.87
CA LYS A 76 15.04 10.50 23.68
C LYS A 76 16.36 10.22 22.93
N ASP A 77 16.90 9.02 23.10
CA ASP A 77 18.19 8.63 22.50
C ASP A 77 18.01 8.15 21.03
N GLN A 78 16.77 7.89 20.62
CA GLN A 78 16.40 7.39 19.30
C GLN A 78 15.54 8.37 18.48
N ALA A 79 15.09 9.46 19.09
CA ALA A 79 14.15 10.41 18.48
C ALA A 79 14.67 10.99 17.17
N ASP A 80 15.94 11.43 17.13
CA ASP A 80 16.50 12.07 15.94
C ASP A 80 16.69 11.08 14.78
N ASP A 81 17.12 9.84 15.07
CA ASP A 81 17.26 8.81 14.06
C ASP A 81 15.88 8.39 13.50
N PHE A 82 14.87 8.29 14.36
CA PHE A 82 13.50 8.03 13.95
C PHE A 82 12.96 9.15 13.04
N LEU A 83 13.08 10.42 13.47
CA LEU A 83 12.61 11.55 12.69
C LEU A 83 13.30 11.65 11.34
N LYS A 84 14.61 11.43 11.29
CA LYS A 84 15.38 11.38 10.04
C LYS A 84 14.89 10.25 9.12
N PHE A 85 14.52 9.09 9.67
CA PHE A 85 14.03 7.97 8.86
C PHE A 85 12.69 8.28 8.18
N ILE A 86 11.77 8.97 8.88
CA ILE A 86 10.45 9.31 8.33
C ILE A 86 10.43 10.60 7.49
N GLU A 87 11.50 11.39 7.52
CA GLU A 87 11.55 12.70 6.87
C GLU A 87 11.20 12.63 5.39
N GLY A 88 10.24 13.48 4.99
CA GLY A 88 9.81 13.60 3.59
C GLY A 88 9.03 12.40 3.03
N ALA A 89 8.69 11.40 3.84
CA ALA A 89 7.85 10.27 3.43
C ALA A 89 6.38 10.48 3.82
N GLU A 90 5.48 9.76 3.18
CA GLU A 90 4.12 9.56 3.67
C GLU A 90 4.10 8.34 4.62
N LEU A 91 3.49 8.50 5.78
CA LEU A 91 3.34 7.41 6.76
C LEU A 91 2.06 6.62 6.48
N ILE A 92 2.17 5.30 6.45
CA ILE A 92 1.03 4.38 6.38
C ILE A 92 0.96 3.60 7.69
N ILE A 93 -0.11 3.78 8.44
CA ILE A 93 -0.26 3.20 9.78
C ILE A 93 -1.64 2.55 9.90
N HIS A 94 -1.74 1.42 10.60
CA HIS A 94 -3.02 0.74 10.80
C HIS A 94 -3.69 1.19 12.11
N ASN A 95 -4.76 1.99 12.04
CA ASN A 95 -5.33 2.72 13.16
C ASN A 95 -4.41 3.86 13.64
N ALA A 96 -3.96 4.67 12.69
CA ALA A 96 -2.97 5.74 12.87
C ALA A 96 -3.17 6.66 14.10
N PRO A 97 -4.39 7.00 14.55
CA PRO A 97 -4.59 7.82 15.74
C PRO A 97 -3.95 7.25 17.01
N PHE A 98 -3.83 5.92 17.13
CA PHE A 98 -3.20 5.28 18.28
C PHE A 98 -1.69 5.56 18.31
N ASP A 99 -0.98 5.22 17.24
CA ASP A 99 0.48 5.38 17.15
C ASP A 99 0.88 6.85 17.19
N LEU A 100 0.18 7.70 16.45
CA LEU A 100 0.44 9.14 16.44
C LEU A 100 0.30 9.77 17.82
N LYS A 101 -0.69 9.33 18.62
CA LYS A 101 -0.88 9.83 19.98
C LYS A 101 0.32 9.51 20.86
N PHE A 102 0.87 8.30 20.76
CA PHE A 102 2.05 7.87 21.50
C PHE A 102 3.32 8.56 21.01
N LEU A 103 3.56 8.57 19.69
CA LEU A 103 4.73 9.21 19.10
C LEU A 103 4.78 10.70 19.44
N ASN A 104 3.67 11.40 19.29
CA ASN A 104 3.60 12.83 19.62
C ASN A 104 3.79 13.10 21.12
N ALA A 105 3.30 12.21 21.99
CA ALA A 105 3.53 12.32 23.42
C ALA A 105 5.01 12.11 23.82
N GLU A 106 5.70 11.19 23.14
CA GLU A 106 7.12 10.97 23.34
C GLU A 106 7.97 12.14 22.79
N LEU A 107 7.64 12.63 21.57
CA LEU A 107 8.29 13.78 20.96
C LEU A 107 8.16 15.05 21.81
N ALA A 108 6.95 15.31 22.31
CA ALA A 108 6.71 16.45 23.21
C ALA A 108 7.59 16.42 24.48
N LYS A 109 7.83 15.21 25.07
CA LYS A 109 8.71 15.06 26.23
C LYS A 109 10.17 15.41 25.94
N VAL A 110 10.59 15.30 24.70
CA VAL A 110 11.96 15.64 24.26
C VAL A 110 12.04 16.99 23.54
N GLY A 111 10.96 17.79 23.58
CA GLY A 111 10.89 19.14 23.01
C GLY A 111 10.96 19.17 21.49
N ARG A 112 10.42 18.10 20.83
CA ARG A 112 10.29 18.04 19.37
C ARG A 112 8.83 18.28 18.95
N GLU A 113 8.68 18.78 17.71
CA GLU A 113 7.39 18.98 17.08
C GLU A 113 6.68 17.62 16.80
N PRO A 114 5.36 17.63 16.56
CA PRO A 114 4.61 16.44 16.18
C PRO A 114 5.15 15.75 14.92
N VAL A 115 4.92 14.44 14.80
CA VAL A 115 5.34 13.62 13.64
C VAL A 115 4.94 14.24 12.30
N THR A 116 3.78 14.88 12.23
CA THR A 116 3.24 15.50 11.01
C THR A 116 4.08 16.65 10.46
N GLU A 117 4.99 17.24 11.26
CA GLU A 117 5.91 18.28 10.79
C GLU A 117 7.13 17.70 10.05
N PHE A 118 7.34 16.39 10.12
CA PHE A 118 8.50 15.71 9.52
C PHE A 118 8.13 14.88 8.30
N CYS A 119 6.89 14.41 8.21
CA CYS A 119 6.40 13.61 7.09
C CYS A 119 5.54 14.44 6.13
N THR A 120 5.32 13.94 4.91
CA THR A 120 4.47 14.62 3.90
C THR A 120 2.98 14.41 4.15
N GLY A 121 2.62 13.41 4.95
CA GLY A 121 1.25 13.07 5.30
C GLY A 121 1.17 11.76 6.07
N VAL A 122 -0.03 11.46 6.59
CA VAL A 122 -0.32 10.20 7.28
C VAL A 122 -1.60 9.62 6.70
N THR A 123 -1.52 8.38 6.25
CA THR A 123 -2.67 7.60 5.79
C THR A 123 -3.00 6.49 6.78
N ASP A 124 -4.25 6.47 7.25
CA ASP A 124 -4.78 5.38 8.08
C ASP A 124 -5.27 4.23 7.21
N SER A 125 -4.51 3.14 7.18
CA SER A 125 -4.85 1.96 6.39
C SER A 125 -6.12 1.25 6.86
N LEU A 126 -6.51 1.37 8.15
CA LEU A 126 -7.76 0.84 8.67
C LEU A 126 -8.97 1.59 8.10
N VAL A 127 -8.89 2.91 8.00
CA VAL A 127 -9.94 3.74 7.39
C VAL A 127 -10.07 3.38 5.92
N HIS A 128 -8.94 3.27 5.20
CA HIS A 128 -8.92 2.85 3.81
C HIS A 128 -9.55 1.44 3.62
N ALA A 129 -9.15 0.48 4.45
CA ALA A 129 -9.70 -0.88 4.42
C ALA A 129 -11.22 -0.91 4.68
N LYS A 130 -11.73 -0.09 5.61
CA LYS A 130 -13.17 0.03 5.88
C LYS A 130 -13.95 0.56 4.68
N THR A 131 -13.36 1.44 3.88
CA THR A 131 -13.96 1.94 2.63
C THR A 131 -14.04 0.85 1.57
N LEU A 132 -12.99 0.04 1.43
CA LEU A 132 -12.96 -1.08 0.47
C LEU A 132 -13.82 -2.27 0.92
N HIS A 133 -13.94 -2.51 2.22
CA HIS A 133 -14.59 -3.67 2.81
C HIS A 133 -15.61 -3.27 3.89
N PRO A 134 -16.67 -2.55 3.55
CA PRO A 134 -17.67 -2.11 4.52
C PRO A 134 -18.32 -3.32 5.21
N GLY A 135 -18.49 -3.23 6.53
CA GLY A 135 -19.12 -4.28 7.35
C GLY A 135 -18.29 -5.56 7.56
N LYS A 136 -17.03 -5.60 7.08
CA LYS A 136 -16.10 -6.72 7.33
C LYS A 136 -15.13 -6.40 8.46
N ARG A 137 -14.53 -7.46 9.04
CA ARG A 137 -13.37 -7.27 9.93
C ARG A 137 -12.20 -6.74 9.12
N ASN A 138 -11.55 -5.70 9.61
CA ASN A 138 -10.43 -5.03 8.95
C ASN A 138 -9.21 -4.90 9.89
N SER A 139 -9.07 -5.79 10.88
CA SER A 139 -7.80 -5.93 11.62
C SER A 139 -6.69 -6.41 10.68
N LEU A 140 -5.43 -6.17 11.02
CA LEU A 140 -4.29 -6.60 10.20
C LEU A 140 -4.36 -8.09 9.87
N ASP A 141 -4.66 -8.97 10.84
CA ASP A 141 -4.86 -10.40 10.60
C ASP A 141 -5.97 -10.71 9.60
N ALA A 142 -7.12 -10.03 9.73
CA ALA A 142 -8.23 -10.23 8.81
C ALA A 142 -7.91 -9.74 7.38
N LEU A 143 -7.05 -8.72 7.26
CA LEU A 143 -6.56 -8.24 5.98
C LEU A 143 -5.50 -9.19 5.41
N CYS A 144 -4.59 -9.71 6.22
CA CYS A 144 -3.61 -10.73 5.81
C CYS A 144 -4.34 -11.95 5.21
N GLU A 145 -5.34 -12.49 5.93
CA GLU A 145 -6.16 -13.60 5.44
C GLU A 145 -6.84 -13.26 4.10
N ARG A 146 -7.44 -12.07 4.00
CA ARG A 146 -8.19 -11.64 2.80
C ARG A 146 -7.31 -11.45 1.58
N TYR A 147 -6.10 -10.94 1.75
CA TYR A 147 -5.17 -10.66 0.67
C TYR A 147 -4.13 -11.75 0.44
N GLY A 148 -4.21 -12.87 1.18
CA GLY A 148 -3.30 -14.00 1.02
C GLY A 148 -1.88 -13.70 1.50
N VAL A 149 -1.72 -12.76 2.44
CA VAL A 149 -0.44 -12.45 3.09
C VAL A 149 -0.24 -13.41 4.26
N SER A 150 0.87 -14.16 4.26
CA SER A 150 1.13 -15.14 5.29
C SER A 150 1.55 -14.49 6.60
N ASN A 151 0.76 -14.67 7.66
CA ASN A 151 1.09 -14.27 9.03
C ASN A 151 1.43 -15.47 9.94
N ALA A 152 1.79 -16.62 9.38
CA ALA A 152 2.02 -17.88 10.11
C ALA A 152 3.15 -17.79 11.17
N HIS A 153 4.06 -16.84 11.03
CA HIS A 153 5.16 -16.61 11.97
C HIS A 153 4.83 -15.60 13.08
N ARG A 154 3.62 -15.06 13.08
CA ARG A 154 3.16 -14.06 14.06
C ARG A 154 2.59 -14.74 15.30
N ALA A 155 3.47 -15.29 16.14
CA ALA A 155 3.06 -15.87 17.43
C ALA A 155 2.73 -14.77 18.48
N LEU A 156 3.46 -13.66 18.44
CA LEU A 156 3.23 -12.44 19.21
C LEU A 156 3.27 -11.25 18.26
N HIS A 157 2.70 -10.13 18.69
CA HIS A 157 2.82 -8.87 17.97
C HIS A 157 4.23 -8.33 18.11
N GLY A 158 4.76 -7.75 17.05
CA GLY A 158 6.04 -7.06 17.05
C GLY A 158 6.03 -6.00 15.97
N ALA A 159 6.39 -4.76 16.34
CA ALA A 159 6.20 -3.60 15.49
C ALA A 159 6.87 -3.73 14.11
N LEU A 160 8.07 -4.31 14.02
CA LEU A 160 8.72 -4.51 12.72
C LEU A 160 8.02 -5.58 11.88
N LEU A 161 7.58 -6.68 12.49
CA LEU A 161 6.86 -7.74 11.78
C LEU A 161 5.51 -7.22 11.27
N ASP A 162 4.78 -6.51 12.12
CA ASP A 162 3.47 -5.97 11.79
C ASP A 162 3.57 -4.89 10.70
N SER A 163 4.61 -4.05 10.72
CA SER A 163 4.91 -3.11 9.63
C SER A 163 5.21 -3.82 8.30
N ARG A 164 5.92 -4.95 8.30
CA ARG A 164 6.16 -5.74 7.09
C ARG A 164 4.87 -6.37 6.55
N LEU A 165 4.08 -6.98 7.41
CA LEU A 165 2.77 -7.52 7.02
C LEU A 165 1.85 -6.43 6.48
N LEU A 166 1.83 -5.27 7.14
CA LEU A 166 1.05 -4.12 6.68
C LEU A 166 1.54 -3.60 5.32
N ALA A 167 2.86 -3.61 5.06
CA ALA A 167 3.39 -3.21 3.76
C ALA A 167 2.86 -4.11 2.62
N GLU A 168 2.89 -5.43 2.81
CA GLU A 168 2.37 -6.37 1.83
C GLU A 168 0.85 -6.21 1.63
N VAL A 169 0.10 -6.09 2.74
CA VAL A 169 -1.35 -5.84 2.71
C VAL A 169 -1.67 -4.53 2.02
N TRP A 170 -0.95 -3.44 2.32
CA TRP A 170 -1.15 -2.13 1.71
C TRP A 170 -0.90 -2.16 0.21
N LEU A 171 0.17 -2.79 -0.22
CA LEU A 171 0.48 -2.98 -1.64
C LEU A 171 -0.59 -3.82 -2.35
N ALA A 172 -1.10 -4.87 -1.70
CA ALA A 172 -2.18 -5.69 -2.26
C ALA A 172 -3.52 -4.93 -2.31
N MET A 173 -3.86 -4.20 -1.25
CA MET A 173 -5.09 -3.45 -1.10
C MET A 173 -5.19 -2.28 -2.09
N THR A 174 -4.06 -1.68 -2.45
CA THR A 174 -3.98 -0.56 -3.40
C THR A 174 -3.60 -0.99 -4.83
N ARG A 175 -3.50 -2.29 -5.12
CA ARG A 175 -3.34 -2.80 -6.49
C ARG A 175 -4.61 -2.53 -7.28
N GLY A 176 -4.49 -1.84 -8.39
CA GLY A 176 -5.60 -1.63 -9.33
C GLY A 176 -6.24 -0.25 -9.30
N GLN A 177 -5.91 0.63 -8.36
CA GLN A 177 -6.38 2.02 -8.41
C GLN A 177 -5.56 2.91 -9.37
N ASP A 178 -4.30 2.54 -9.66
CA ASP A 178 -3.45 3.32 -10.57
C ASP A 178 -3.75 3.09 -12.06
N SER A 179 -4.54 2.05 -12.42
CA SER A 179 -4.78 1.70 -13.83
C SER A 179 -6.01 2.36 -14.47
N LEU A 180 -6.76 3.19 -13.72
CA LEU A 180 -7.97 3.85 -14.21
C LEU A 180 -7.98 5.38 -14.03
N MET A 181 -6.85 5.99 -13.72
CA MET A 181 -6.66 7.40 -14.03
C MET A 181 -6.40 7.52 -15.54
N ILE A 182 -7.43 7.27 -16.33
CA ILE A 182 -7.54 7.90 -17.63
C ILE A 182 -7.64 9.39 -17.27
N GLU A 183 -6.57 10.15 -17.53
CA GLU A 183 -6.66 11.59 -17.59
C GLU A 183 -7.77 11.89 -18.63
N THR A 184 -8.98 12.11 -18.17
CA THR A 184 -9.98 12.77 -18.96
C THR A 184 -9.47 14.19 -19.09
N TYR A 185 -8.71 14.45 -20.17
CA TYR A 185 -8.56 15.81 -20.64
C TYR A 185 -9.99 16.28 -20.88
N ASP A 186 -10.41 17.32 -20.17
CA ASP A 186 -11.63 18.08 -20.47
C ASP A 186 -11.48 18.60 -21.89
N VAL A 187 -11.93 17.82 -22.84
CA VAL A 187 -12.16 18.29 -24.21
C VAL A 187 -13.42 19.14 -24.10
N PRO A 188 -13.35 20.46 -24.39
CA PRO A 188 -14.53 21.30 -24.37
C PRO A 188 -15.60 20.71 -25.32
N GLU A 189 -16.83 20.59 -24.80
CA GLU A 189 -18.01 20.05 -25.49
C GLU A 189 -18.47 20.92 -26.66
N THR A 190 -17.61 21.18 -27.64
CA THR A 190 -18.02 21.89 -28.86
C THR A 190 -17.30 21.39 -30.11
N GLU A 191 -17.31 20.08 -30.34
CA GLU A 191 -17.11 19.59 -31.70
C GLU A 191 -17.97 18.35 -31.92
N SER A 192 -18.89 18.48 -32.88
CA SER A 192 -19.86 17.48 -33.31
C SER A 192 -19.19 16.15 -33.71
N ALA A 193 -19.91 15.05 -33.51
CA ALA A 193 -19.48 13.69 -33.78
C ALA A 193 -18.97 13.39 -35.19
N GLU A 194 -19.12 14.35 -36.12
CA GLU A 194 -18.69 14.23 -37.52
C GLU A 194 -17.19 14.46 -37.76
N ALA A 195 -16.47 15.08 -36.78
CA ALA A 195 -15.03 15.35 -36.94
C ALA A 195 -14.10 14.18 -36.51
N ARG A 196 -14.62 13.11 -35.89
CA ARG A 196 -13.82 11.99 -35.43
C ARG A 196 -13.42 10.96 -36.48
N GLY A 197 -14.00 11.05 -37.70
CA GLY A 197 -13.75 10.12 -38.80
C GLY A 197 -12.45 10.33 -39.58
N HIS A 198 -11.77 11.48 -39.44
CA HIS A 198 -10.66 11.84 -40.34
C HIS A 198 -9.30 12.08 -39.70
N GLN A 199 -9.13 11.79 -38.40
CA GLN A 199 -7.84 11.99 -37.70
C GLN A 199 -6.95 10.75 -37.62
N GLN A 200 -7.39 9.59 -38.12
CA GLN A 200 -6.57 8.37 -38.10
C GLN A 200 -5.44 8.35 -39.14
N ASP A 201 -5.54 9.16 -40.20
CA ASP A 201 -4.52 9.22 -41.26
C ASP A 201 -3.30 10.11 -40.94
N ALA A 202 -3.28 10.81 -39.80
CA ALA A 202 -2.26 11.83 -39.53
C ALA A 202 -1.00 11.30 -38.81
N LEU A 203 -1.00 10.07 -38.30
CA LEU A 203 0.11 9.59 -37.46
C LEU A 203 1.20 8.81 -38.21
N GLY A 204 1.01 8.49 -39.49
CA GLY A 204 2.05 7.80 -40.29
C GLY A 204 2.58 6.52 -39.67
N LEU A 205 1.82 5.86 -38.78
CA LEU A 205 2.24 4.63 -38.14
C LEU A 205 2.29 3.50 -39.16
N PRO A 206 3.36 2.70 -39.23
CA PRO A 206 3.43 1.58 -40.12
C PRO A 206 2.39 0.53 -39.72
N VAL A 207 1.45 0.25 -40.64
CA VAL A 207 0.52 -0.89 -40.46
C VAL A 207 1.25 -2.16 -40.87
N ILE A 208 1.48 -3.05 -39.88
CA ILE A 208 2.07 -4.36 -40.13
C ILE A 208 0.93 -5.25 -40.68
N LEU A 209 1.01 -5.59 -41.94
CA LEU A 209 0.06 -6.54 -42.55
C LEU A 209 0.45 -7.98 -42.19
N PRO A 210 -0.54 -8.86 -41.95
CA PRO A 210 -0.28 -10.26 -41.67
C PRO A 210 0.39 -10.95 -42.86
N SER A 211 1.26 -11.92 -42.59
CA SER A 211 1.85 -12.77 -43.62
C SER A 211 0.82 -13.75 -44.19
N THR A 212 1.12 -14.34 -45.34
CA THR A 212 0.25 -15.40 -45.90
C THR A 212 0.12 -16.61 -44.97
N GLU A 213 1.12 -16.90 -44.19
CA GLU A 213 1.10 -17.98 -43.20
C GLU A 213 0.15 -17.64 -42.04
N ASP A 214 0.19 -16.39 -41.52
CA ASP A 214 -0.73 -15.92 -40.51
C ASP A 214 -2.19 -15.95 -40.95
N LEU A 215 -2.43 -15.59 -42.22
CA LEU A 215 -3.80 -15.62 -42.79
C LEU A 215 -4.33 -17.06 -42.92
N LEU A 216 -3.47 -18.01 -43.28
CA LEU A 216 -3.86 -19.42 -43.37
C LEU A 216 -4.14 -19.99 -41.98
N ALA A 217 -3.30 -19.70 -40.99
CA ALA A 217 -3.49 -20.13 -39.60
C ALA A 217 -4.77 -19.53 -39.00
N HIS A 218 -5.07 -18.27 -39.34
CA HIS A 218 -6.30 -17.60 -38.92
C HIS A 218 -7.55 -18.29 -39.50
N GLU A 219 -7.54 -18.62 -40.80
CA GLU A 219 -8.66 -19.29 -41.44
C GLU A 219 -8.89 -20.72 -40.88
N GLU A 220 -7.83 -21.45 -40.60
CA GLU A 220 -7.92 -22.77 -39.96
C GLU A 220 -8.53 -22.66 -38.55
N TYR A 221 -8.14 -21.62 -37.78
CA TYR A 221 -8.71 -21.37 -36.48
C TYR A 221 -10.20 -21.01 -36.54
N LEU A 222 -10.60 -20.15 -37.50
CA LEU A 222 -12.03 -19.82 -37.72
C LEU A 222 -12.85 -21.07 -38.11
N ALA A 223 -12.31 -21.96 -38.94
CA ALA A 223 -12.98 -23.21 -39.28
C ALA A 223 -13.18 -24.12 -38.05
N THR A 224 -12.23 -24.13 -37.11
CA THR A 224 -12.37 -24.88 -35.86
C THR A 224 -13.48 -24.28 -34.98
N LEU A 225 -13.57 -22.96 -34.91
CA LEU A 225 -14.65 -22.27 -34.20
C LEU A 225 -16.04 -22.55 -34.83
N ASP A 226 -16.15 -22.53 -36.15
CA ASP A 226 -17.38 -22.86 -36.86
C ASP A 226 -17.86 -24.27 -36.52
N GLN A 227 -16.95 -25.24 -36.46
CA GLN A 227 -17.30 -26.60 -36.03
C GLN A 227 -17.79 -26.64 -34.59
N SER A 228 -17.15 -25.88 -33.68
CA SER A 228 -17.51 -25.88 -32.26
C SER A 228 -18.90 -25.30 -32.00
N VAL A 229 -19.28 -24.25 -32.74
CA VAL A 229 -20.60 -23.59 -32.62
C VAL A 229 -21.66 -24.20 -33.56
N LYS A 230 -21.30 -25.20 -34.37
CA LYS A 230 -22.17 -25.86 -35.36
C LYS A 230 -22.83 -24.84 -36.33
N GLY A 231 -22.06 -23.84 -36.72
CA GLY A 231 -22.50 -22.76 -37.60
C GLY A 231 -21.38 -21.76 -37.87
N SER A 232 -21.71 -20.63 -38.54
CA SER A 232 -20.73 -19.56 -38.73
C SER A 232 -20.43 -18.85 -37.40
N CYS A 233 -19.18 -18.76 -37.03
CA CYS A 233 -18.76 -18.07 -35.79
C CYS A 233 -18.92 -16.55 -35.92
N LEU A 234 -19.06 -15.86 -34.79
CA LEU A 234 -19.27 -14.40 -34.74
C LEU A 234 -18.16 -13.61 -35.43
N TRP A 235 -16.92 -14.09 -35.39
CA TRP A 235 -15.77 -13.41 -35.99
C TRP A 235 -15.85 -13.28 -37.54
N ARG A 236 -16.52 -14.20 -38.23
CA ARG A 236 -16.74 -14.08 -39.67
C ARG A 236 -17.63 -12.91 -40.08
N GLN A 237 -18.37 -12.32 -39.14
CA GLN A 237 -19.19 -11.13 -39.40
C GLN A 237 -18.36 -9.83 -39.50
N PHE A 238 -17.10 -9.88 -39.02
CA PHE A 238 -16.19 -8.74 -39.02
C PHE A 238 -15.13 -8.82 -40.14
N GLU A 239 -15.21 -9.80 -41.03
CA GLU A 239 -14.28 -9.86 -42.16
C GLU A 239 -14.53 -8.68 -43.10
N PRO A 240 -13.48 -7.91 -43.49
CA PRO A 240 -13.62 -6.79 -44.43
C PRO A 240 -13.97 -7.33 -45.84
N GLY A 241 -15.25 -7.28 -46.23
CA GLY A 241 -15.68 -7.70 -47.57
C GLY A 241 -17.15 -8.08 -47.71
N GLN A 242 -17.96 -8.04 -46.67
CA GLN A 242 -19.41 -8.24 -46.74
C GLN A 242 -20.16 -6.98 -46.21
N ALA A 243 -20.03 -5.87 -46.92
CA ALA A 243 -20.89 -4.70 -46.79
C ALA A 243 -21.32 -4.25 -48.20
#